data_a0f688e61c3642b4a9d1e3fcdae25bbe
#
_entry.id   a0f688e61c3642b4a9d1e3fcdae25bbe
#
_cell.length_a   1.000
_cell.length_b   1.000
_cell.length_c   1.000
_cell.angle_alpha   90.00
_cell.angle_beta   90.00
_cell.angle_gamma   90.00
#
_symmetry.space_group_name_H-M   'P 1'
#
loop_
_entity.id
_entity.type
_entity.pdbx_description
1 polymer ?
#
loop_
_entity_poly.entity_id
_entity_poly.type
_entity_poly.pdbx_seq_one_letter_code
_entity_poly.pdbx_strand_id
1 'polypeptide(L)'
;MNLKRFRKQITAAALAAALCASLCACANTPATQTGTTAAQETTAAQTVSPSSEHRKVIIDTDTGADDASALILAAKQKNVEILGVTVLVGNVDLERSTKNALAALELAGCDAPVYKGSADTLDGTIKNAFSVFGTDGMGDAGLVDPKKQAAEGDAVDFIIDTVKNNPNEVELIVLGPATNIAKAIQKAPEEMKKVKRIWSMGTAGLGPGNASPVAEFNVYADAAAYKIMLDSGLPITVIGLDMCDGAAQWTDAQIEQLEALNGTGSFVAKSFGKIREFYKANGSETVMNCDSLAMMCALYPGFVKSTVNTHASCLTEEGEAYSQVIFYKEGFTYDVVKNDFAYNTVLVTEVNKDAYFNTYLEAIK
;
A
#
# COMPACT_ATOMS: atom_id res chain seq x y z
N MET A 1 -48.74 -14.63 24.33
CA MET A 1 -49.53 -14.96 23.13
C MET A 1 -48.65 -15.77 22.19
N ASN A 2 -48.86 -17.06 22.22
CA ASN A 2 -48.53 -18.17 21.31
C ASN A 2 -47.17 -18.34 20.63
N LEU A 3 -46.36 -19.14 21.31
CA LEU A 3 -45.16 -19.85 20.84
C LEU A 3 -45.47 -21.18 20.10
N LYS A 4 -46.42 -21.23 19.21
CA LYS A 4 -46.84 -22.48 18.55
C LYS A 4 -46.98 -22.45 17.03
N ARG A 5 -46.17 -21.66 16.33
CA ARG A 5 -46.22 -21.61 14.85
C ARG A 5 -44.88 -21.71 14.11
N PHE A 6 -43.77 -22.16 14.74
CA PHE A 6 -42.48 -22.33 14.10
C PHE A 6 -41.92 -23.76 14.18
N ARG A 7 -42.81 -24.77 14.06
CA ARG A 7 -42.41 -26.18 13.99
C ARG A 7 -43.20 -26.92 12.93
N LYS A 8 -42.97 -26.61 11.65
CA LYS A 8 -43.36 -27.48 10.50
C LYS A 8 -42.74 -26.93 9.22
N GLN A 9 -41.46 -27.26 8.94
CA GLN A 9 -40.85 -27.27 7.62
C GLN A 9 -39.37 -27.70 7.72
N ILE A 10 -39.11 -28.86 8.33
CA ILE A 10 -37.86 -29.60 8.16
C ILE A 10 -38.27 -31.08 8.10
N THR A 11 -38.69 -31.53 6.94
CA THR A 11 -38.71 -32.94 6.53
C THR A 11 -39.09 -32.99 5.06
N ALA A 12 -38.12 -32.97 4.17
CA ALA A 12 -38.19 -33.54 2.82
C ALA A 12 -36.94 -33.12 2.00
N ALA A 13 -35.80 -33.80 2.19
CA ALA A 13 -34.75 -33.90 1.17
C ALA A 13 -33.67 -34.88 1.66
N ALA A 14 -34.09 -36.14 1.85
CA ALA A 14 -33.18 -37.26 2.02
C ALA A 14 -33.79 -38.44 1.26
N LEU A 15 -33.57 -38.51 -0.06
CA LEU A 15 -33.67 -39.72 -0.90
C LEU A 15 -33.32 -39.35 -2.34
N ALA A 16 -32.06 -39.54 -2.75
CA ALA A 16 -31.65 -39.83 -4.11
C ALA A 16 -30.10 -39.89 -4.19
N ALA A 17 -29.52 -40.97 -3.69
CA ALA A 17 -28.13 -41.34 -4.01
C ALA A 17 -28.02 -42.87 -3.84
N ALA A 18 -28.48 -43.60 -4.81
CA ALA A 18 -28.12 -45.00 -5.06
C ALA A 18 -28.60 -45.36 -6.45
N LEU A 19 -27.73 -45.61 -7.33
CA LEU A 19 -27.67 -46.54 -8.47
C LEU A 19 -26.88 -45.96 -9.65
N CYS A 20 -25.67 -46.42 -9.76
CA CYS A 20 -25.06 -46.81 -11.03
C CYS A 20 -23.65 -47.36 -10.71
N ALA A 21 -23.67 -48.63 -10.25
CA ALA A 21 -22.49 -49.49 -10.30
C ALA A 21 -22.89 -50.66 -11.19
N SER A 22 -22.31 -50.72 -12.40
CA SER A 22 -22.22 -51.98 -13.16
C SER A 22 -21.13 -51.94 -14.22
N LEU A 23 -20.06 -52.70 -13.95
CA LEU A 23 -19.41 -53.63 -14.84
C LEU A 23 -18.67 -53.10 -16.12
N CYS A 24 -17.34 -53.13 -16.04
CA CYS A 24 -16.56 -53.84 -17.06
C CYS A 24 -15.25 -54.31 -16.44
N ALA A 25 -15.16 -55.62 -16.23
CA ALA A 25 -13.90 -56.33 -16.02
C ALA A 25 -13.36 -56.72 -17.43
N CYS A 26 -12.07 -56.52 -17.69
CA CYS A 26 -11.19 -57.47 -18.37
C CYS A 26 -9.79 -56.86 -18.64
N ALA A 27 -8.83 -57.73 -18.38
CA ALA A 27 -7.49 -57.81 -18.91
C ALA A 27 -6.34 -57.17 -18.12
N ASN A 28 -5.71 -57.98 -17.29
CA ASN A 28 -4.34 -57.85 -16.80
C ASN A 28 -3.34 -58.00 -17.95
N THR A 29 -2.47 -57.02 -18.15
CA THR A 29 -1.14 -57.21 -18.74
C THR A 29 -0.15 -56.36 -17.90
N PRO A 30 1.01 -56.88 -17.49
CA PRO A 30 1.96 -56.13 -16.70
C PRO A 30 2.74 -55.16 -17.60
N ALA A 31 2.50 -53.86 -17.44
CA ALA A 31 3.31 -52.83 -18.07
C ALA A 31 4.48 -52.50 -17.16
N THR A 32 5.67 -52.64 -17.69
CA THR A 32 6.96 -52.22 -17.15
C THR A 32 6.91 -50.75 -16.73
N GLN A 33 7.15 -50.49 -15.44
CA GLN A 33 7.36 -49.14 -14.94
C GLN A 33 8.70 -48.59 -15.43
N THR A 34 8.68 -47.83 -16.51
CA THR A 34 9.74 -46.85 -16.79
C THR A 34 9.45 -45.62 -15.94
N GLY A 35 10.26 -45.45 -14.91
CA GLY A 35 10.22 -44.24 -14.09
C GLY A 35 10.56 -43.00 -14.90
N THR A 36 9.55 -42.29 -15.32
CA THR A 36 9.72 -40.89 -15.80
C THR A 36 9.78 -40.01 -14.59
N THR A 37 10.98 -39.64 -14.19
CA THR A 37 11.20 -38.50 -13.29
C THR A 37 10.56 -37.27 -13.96
N ALA A 38 9.43 -36.84 -13.45
CA ALA A 38 8.88 -35.54 -13.79
C ALA A 38 9.94 -34.50 -13.38
N ALA A 39 10.62 -33.94 -14.38
CA ALA A 39 11.40 -32.73 -14.16
C ALA A 39 10.41 -31.69 -13.64
N GLN A 40 10.58 -31.23 -12.39
CA GLN A 40 9.98 -30.00 -11.91
C GLN A 40 10.49 -28.90 -12.85
N GLU A 41 9.65 -28.44 -13.76
CA GLU A 41 9.86 -27.18 -14.44
C GLU A 41 9.93 -26.12 -13.36
N THR A 42 11.12 -25.64 -13.06
CA THR A 42 11.33 -24.41 -12.30
C THR A 42 10.77 -23.30 -13.19
N THR A 43 9.52 -22.93 -12.96
CA THR A 43 8.96 -21.72 -13.55
C THR A 43 9.89 -20.57 -13.17
N ALA A 44 10.51 -19.94 -14.16
CA ALA A 44 11.36 -18.77 -13.94
C ALA A 44 10.58 -17.75 -13.11
N ALA A 45 11.20 -17.22 -12.06
CA ALA A 45 10.56 -16.25 -11.18
C ALA A 45 10.06 -15.07 -12.02
N GLN A 46 8.77 -14.77 -11.94
CA GLN A 46 8.18 -13.67 -12.69
C GLN A 46 8.66 -12.35 -12.10
N THR A 47 9.09 -11.44 -12.97
CA THR A 47 9.42 -10.06 -12.63
C THR A 47 8.75 -9.10 -13.61
N VAL A 48 8.53 -7.86 -13.17
CA VAL A 48 8.04 -6.75 -14.00
C VAL A 48 9.15 -5.74 -14.16
N SER A 49 9.33 -5.19 -15.36
CA SER A 49 10.34 -4.15 -15.59
C SER A 49 9.81 -2.78 -15.18
N PRO A 50 10.66 -1.90 -14.64
CA PRO A 50 10.27 -0.51 -14.36
C PRO A 50 9.95 0.24 -15.64
N SER A 51 9.28 1.39 -15.51
CA SER A 51 9.10 2.33 -16.63
C SER A 51 10.46 2.74 -17.22
N SER A 52 10.50 2.97 -18.51
CA SER A 52 11.66 3.63 -19.17
C SER A 52 11.52 5.16 -19.18
N GLU A 53 10.36 5.70 -18.83
CA GLU A 53 10.11 7.14 -18.74
C GLU A 53 10.86 7.72 -17.55
N HIS A 54 11.55 8.85 -17.76
CA HIS A 54 12.13 9.63 -16.66
C HIS A 54 11.00 10.30 -15.87
N ARG A 55 11.01 10.13 -14.56
CA ARG A 55 9.93 10.59 -13.68
C ARG A 55 10.47 11.43 -12.54
N LYS A 56 9.84 12.58 -12.33
CA LYS A 56 10.09 13.47 -11.19
C LYS A 56 9.08 13.18 -10.10
N VAL A 57 9.54 12.77 -8.94
CA VAL A 57 8.67 12.40 -7.83
C VAL A 57 8.99 13.16 -6.55
N ILE A 58 7.96 13.49 -5.76
CA ILE A 58 8.05 13.80 -4.34
C ILE A 58 7.38 12.63 -3.62
N ILE A 59 8.03 12.11 -2.58
CA ILE A 59 7.49 11.03 -1.75
C ILE A 59 7.12 11.61 -0.40
N ASP A 60 5.83 11.51 -0.02
CA ASP A 60 5.30 11.95 1.27
C ASP A 60 5.04 10.74 2.16
N THR A 61 5.63 10.70 3.37
CA THR A 61 5.77 9.45 4.15
C THR A 61 5.83 9.73 5.65
N ASP A 62 5.24 8.87 6.46
CA ASP A 62 5.33 8.84 7.92
C ASP A 62 6.31 7.76 8.43
N THR A 63 7.41 7.61 7.78
CA THR A 63 8.39 6.56 7.62
C THR A 63 8.47 5.56 8.77
N GLY A 64 7.74 4.47 8.61
CA GLY A 64 7.94 3.18 9.26
C GLY A 64 8.79 2.24 8.39
N ALA A 65 8.80 0.95 8.73
CA ALA A 65 9.63 -0.04 8.05
C ALA A 65 9.21 -0.30 6.59
N ASP A 66 7.92 -0.32 6.29
CA ASP A 66 7.40 -0.51 4.93
C ASP A 66 7.59 0.73 4.07
N ASP A 67 7.41 1.94 4.63
CA ASP A 67 7.82 3.19 3.98
C ASP A 67 9.30 3.19 3.63
N ALA A 68 10.17 2.85 4.58
CA ALA A 68 11.62 2.78 4.37
C ALA A 68 11.97 1.80 3.24
N SER A 69 11.27 0.67 3.16
CA SER A 69 11.43 -0.29 2.08
C SER A 69 10.99 0.28 0.72
N ALA A 70 9.94 1.09 0.69
CA ALA A 70 9.47 1.81 -0.50
C ALA A 70 10.43 2.93 -0.93
N LEU A 71 11.00 3.68 0.02
CA LEU A 71 12.03 4.68 -0.26
C LEU A 71 13.28 4.06 -0.88
N ILE A 72 13.76 2.93 -0.34
CA ILE A 72 14.89 2.17 -0.90
C ILE A 72 14.56 1.70 -2.31
N LEU A 73 13.37 1.15 -2.54
CA LEU A 73 12.91 0.73 -3.87
C LEU A 73 12.98 1.89 -4.87
N ALA A 74 12.42 3.05 -4.53
CA ALA A 74 12.42 4.23 -5.39
C ALA A 74 13.83 4.75 -5.66
N ALA A 75 14.66 4.82 -4.63
CA ALA A 75 16.05 5.32 -4.72
C ALA A 75 16.95 4.47 -5.62
N LYS A 76 16.64 3.19 -5.78
CA LYS A 76 17.38 2.27 -6.67
C LYS A 76 16.96 2.39 -8.15
N GLN A 77 15.88 3.12 -8.48
CA GLN A 77 15.42 3.24 -9.86
C GLN A 77 16.18 4.35 -10.61
N LYS A 78 16.88 3.99 -11.67
CA LYS A 78 17.72 4.93 -12.46
C LYS A 78 16.91 5.98 -13.25
N ASN A 79 15.65 5.69 -13.51
CA ASN A 79 14.74 6.57 -14.26
C ASN A 79 13.85 7.43 -13.35
N VAL A 80 14.05 7.36 -12.04
CA VAL A 80 13.30 8.12 -11.03
C VAL A 80 14.20 9.19 -10.43
N GLU A 81 13.79 10.43 -10.58
CA GLU A 81 14.37 11.59 -9.90
C GLU A 81 13.53 11.91 -8.68
N ILE A 82 14.01 11.55 -7.49
CA ILE A 82 13.39 11.94 -6.22
C ILE A 82 13.78 13.38 -5.95
N LEU A 83 12.86 14.33 -6.21
CA LEU A 83 13.09 15.76 -5.98
C LEU A 83 13.22 16.09 -4.50
N GLY A 84 12.53 15.30 -3.66
CA GLY A 84 12.62 15.36 -2.21
C GLY A 84 11.66 14.37 -1.56
N VAL A 85 11.90 14.10 -0.29
CA VAL A 85 11.02 13.33 0.59
C VAL A 85 10.47 14.27 1.64
N THR A 86 9.15 14.30 1.77
CA THR A 86 8.44 15.07 2.80
C THR A 86 7.94 14.11 3.87
N VAL A 87 8.22 14.44 5.13
CA VAL A 87 7.87 13.56 6.24
C VAL A 87 6.85 14.20 7.16
N LEU A 88 6.05 13.34 7.82
CA LEU A 88 5.01 13.78 8.74
C LEU A 88 4.82 12.77 9.88
N VAL A 89 3.94 13.13 10.83
CA VAL A 89 3.48 12.22 11.88
C VAL A 89 2.48 11.20 11.32
N GLY A 90 2.57 9.98 11.80
CA GLY A 90 1.64 8.89 11.47
C GLY A 90 2.10 7.61 12.16
N ASN A 91 2.73 6.67 11.48
CA ASN A 91 3.28 5.44 12.06
C ASN A 91 4.10 5.72 13.33
N VAL A 92 4.92 6.77 13.27
CA VAL A 92 5.73 7.31 14.37
C VAL A 92 5.61 8.84 14.42
N ASP A 93 6.24 9.48 15.42
CA ASP A 93 6.34 10.93 15.44
C ASP A 93 7.25 11.49 14.34
N LEU A 94 7.12 12.78 14.06
CA LEU A 94 7.86 13.48 13.01
C LEU A 94 9.39 13.29 13.10
N GLU A 95 9.96 13.31 14.32
CA GLU A 95 11.40 13.19 14.50
C GLU A 95 11.91 11.78 14.15
N ARG A 96 11.17 10.74 14.53
CA ARG A 96 11.49 9.35 14.16
C ARG A 96 11.27 9.13 12.68
N SER A 97 10.16 9.58 12.12
CA SER A 97 9.87 9.52 10.68
C SER A 97 11.01 10.17 9.87
N THR A 98 11.47 11.36 10.29
CA THR A 98 12.59 12.06 9.64
C THR A 98 13.88 11.23 9.66
N LYS A 99 14.25 10.69 10.82
CA LYS A 99 15.47 9.87 10.96
C LYS A 99 15.39 8.60 10.13
N ASN A 100 14.24 7.95 10.12
CA ASN A 100 14.01 6.71 9.37
C ASN A 100 14.14 6.95 7.85
N ALA A 101 13.53 8.02 7.33
CA ALA A 101 13.64 8.42 5.94
C ALA A 101 15.10 8.72 5.53
N LEU A 102 15.82 9.50 6.36
CA LEU A 102 17.24 9.80 6.14
C LEU A 102 18.09 8.52 6.10
N ALA A 103 17.88 7.60 7.05
CA ALA A 103 18.61 6.34 7.13
C ALA A 103 18.36 5.44 5.90
N ALA A 104 17.11 5.35 5.45
CA ALA A 104 16.73 4.57 4.27
C ALA A 104 17.37 5.11 2.99
N LEU A 105 17.31 6.43 2.78
CA LEU A 105 17.92 7.09 1.61
C LEU A 105 19.45 7.01 1.63
N GLU A 106 20.07 7.24 2.79
CA GLU A 106 21.52 7.15 2.96
C GLU A 106 22.02 5.74 2.64
N LEU A 107 21.33 4.71 3.16
CA LEU A 107 21.65 3.31 2.86
C LEU A 107 21.48 2.96 1.38
N ALA A 108 20.47 3.52 0.71
CA ALA A 108 20.25 3.34 -0.72
C ALA A 108 21.23 4.12 -1.60
N GLY A 109 22.07 4.99 -1.01
CA GLY A 109 23.00 5.87 -1.74
C GLY A 109 22.29 7.02 -2.46
N CYS A 110 21.15 7.47 -1.95
CA CYS A 110 20.34 8.55 -2.52
C CYS A 110 20.58 9.86 -1.76
N ASP A 111 20.81 10.95 -2.51
CA ASP A 111 21.07 12.29 -1.96
C ASP A 111 19.83 13.20 -1.95
N ALA A 112 18.64 12.65 -2.20
CA ALA A 112 17.41 13.42 -2.16
C ALA A 112 17.22 14.09 -0.79
N PRO A 113 16.84 15.39 -0.75
CA PRO A 113 16.60 16.08 0.51
C PRO A 113 15.35 15.58 1.22
N VAL A 114 15.39 15.57 2.56
CA VAL A 114 14.26 15.23 3.42
C VAL A 114 13.78 16.48 4.13
N TYR A 115 12.52 16.85 3.95
CA TYR A 115 11.89 18.03 4.55
C TYR A 115 10.92 17.62 5.65
N LYS A 116 11.03 18.27 6.82
CA LYS A 116 10.07 18.09 7.90
C LYS A 116 8.77 18.81 7.57
N GLY A 117 7.66 18.11 7.73
CA GLY A 117 6.32 18.63 7.55
C GLY A 117 5.51 18.59 8.83
N SER A 118 4.31 18.05 8.76
CA SER A 118 3.33 18.14 9.84
C SER A 118 3.70 17.25 11.02
N ALA A 119 3.83 17.88 12.20
CA ALA A 119 3.95 17.18 13.48
C ALA A 119 2.59 16.80 14.09
N ASP A 120 1.51 17.37 13.55
CA ASP A 120 0.13 17.17 13.98
C ASP A 120 -0.76 16.89 12.78
N THR A 121 -1.86 16.17 12.99
CA THR A 121 -2.95 15.98 12.02
C THR A 121 -3.84 17.23 11.94
N LEU A 122 -4.72 17.31 10.93
CA LEU A 122 -5.63 18.47 10.82
C LEU A 122 -6.66 18.54 11.95
N ASP A 123 -7.04 17.42 12.53
CA ASP A 123 -7.93 17.37 13.71
C ASP A 123 -7.18 17.49 15.04
N GLY A 124 -5.84 17.53 15.03
CA GLY A 124 -4.99 17.60 16.20
C GLY A 124 -4.92 16.31 17.03
N THR A 125 -5.45 15.21 16.51
CA THR A 125 -5.48 13.91 17.20
C THR A 125 -4.42 12.97 16.63
N ILE A 126 -3.25 12.91 17.27
CA ILE A 126 -2.16 12.04 16.83
C ILE A 126 -2.52 10.57 17.10
N LYS A 127 -2.45 9.77 16.05
CA LYS A 127 -2.54 8.32 16.08
C LYS A 127 -1.21 7.76 15.58
N ASN A 128 -0.73 6.69 16.19
CA ASN A 128 0.52 6.03 15.78
C ASN A 128 0.38 4.51 15.79
N ALA A 129 1.34 3.85 15.15
CA ALA A 129 1.37 2.42 14.96
C ALA A 129 2.54 1.73 15.68
N PHE A 130 2.99 2.23 16.83
CA PHE A 130 4.10 1.65 17.61
C PHE A 130 3.91 0.16 17.95
N SER A 131 2.67 -0.29 18.09
CA SER A 131 2.37 -1.72 18.33
C SER A 131 2.73 -2.61 17.15
N VAL A 132 2.77 -2.05 15.94
CA VAL A 132 3.10 -2.76 14.69
C VAL A 132 4.59 -2.61 14.36
N PHE A 133 5.09 -1.37 14.36
CA PHE A 133 6.41 -1.04 13.83
C PHE A 133 7.53 -0.98 14.91
N GLY A 134 7.17 -1.07 16.19
CA GLY A 134 8.11 -0.83 17.30
C GLY A 134 8.20 0.66 17.65
N THR A 135 8.93 0.97 18.72
CA THR A 135 9.03 2.35 19.24
C THR A 135 9.82 3.27 18.34
N ASP A 136 10.78 2.73 17.57
CA ASP A 136 11.58 3.46 16.60
C ASP A 136 10.96 3.50 15.20
N GLY A 137 9.88 2.74 14.98
CA GLY A 137 9.26 2.57 13.68
C GLY A 137 9.99 1.60 12.74
N MET A 138 11.13 1.06 13.18
CA MET A 138 12.04 0.25 12.37
C MET A 138 12.35 -1.11 13.03
N GLY A 139 11.35 -1.65 13.72
CA GLY A 139 11.44 -2.97 14.33
C GLY A 139 12.22 -3.03 15.65
N ASP A 140 12.54 -1.90 16.26
CA ASP A 140 13.40 -1.77 17.47
C ASP A 140 14.75 -2.48 17.30
N ALA A 141 15.26 -2.56 16.07
CA ALA A 141 16.47 -3.30 15.73
C ALA A 141 17.77 -2.45 15.79
N GLY A 142 17.66 -1.19 16.22
CA GLY A 142 18.82 -0.29 16.35
C GLY A 142 19.47 0.07 15.00
N LEU A 143 18.69 0.10 13.94
CA LEU A 143 19.19 0.30 12.55
C LEU A 143 19.37 1.76 12.16
N VAL A 144 18.78 2.69 12.91
CA VAL A 144 18.62 4.08 12.50
C VAL A 144 19.66 4.98 13.15
N ASP A 145 20.70 5.33 12.40
CA ASP A 145 21.75 6.29 12.78
C ASP A 145 22.22 7.09 11.55
N PRO A 146 21.32 7.93 10.95
CA PRO A 146 21.68 8.68 9.76
C PRO A 146 22.74 9.74 10.07
N LYS A 147 23.65 9.94 9.14
CA LYS A 147 24.70 11.01 9.20
C LYS A 147 24.21 12.31 8.60
N LYS A 148 23.28 12.21 7.64
CA LYS A 148 22.64 13.37 7.02
C LYS A 148 21.62 13.99 7.97
N GLN A 149 21.33 15.26 7.72
CA GLN A 149 20.29 16.02 8.44
C GLN A 149 19.16 16.35 7.48
N ALA A 150 17.98 16.61 8.03
CA ALA A 150 16.88 17.14 7.26
C ALA A 150 17.27 18.48 6.61
N ALA A 151 16.75 18.71 5.43
CA ALA A 151 16.90 20.00 4.73
C ALA A 151 16.20 21.11 5.52
N GLU A 152 16.70 22.33 5.36
CA GLU A 152 16.05 23.53 5.89
C GLU A 152 14.75 23.80 5.08
N GLY A 153 13.74 24.34 5.75
CA GLY A 153 12.46 24.68 5.16
C GLY A 153 11.34 23.71 5.57
N ASP A 154 10.14 24.07 5.17
CA ASP A 154 8.91 23.35 5.47
C ASP A 154 8.51 22.45 4.29
N ALA A 155 8.04 21.24 4.56
CA ALA A 155 7.64 20.27 3.54
C ALA A 155 6.50 20.77 2.65
N VAL A 156 5.53 21.49 3.22
CA VAL A 156 4.37 22.02 2.47
C VAL A 156 4.84 23.08 1.46
N ASP A 157 5.73 23.97 1.89
CA ASP A 157 6.30 25.00 1.01
C ASP A 157 7.16 24.35 -0.08
N PHE A 158 7.97 23.36 0.26
CA PHE A 158 8.74 22.60 -0.70
C PHE A 158 7.88 21.94 -1.77
N ILE A 159 6.76 21.28 -1.38
CA ILE A 159 5.81 20.67 -2.32
C ILE A 159 5.28 21.73 -3.28
N ILE A 160 4.77 22.84 -2.75
CA ILE A 160 4.17 23.92 -3.55
C ILE A 160 5.18 24.51 -4.54
N ASP A 161 6.34 24.87 -4.07
CA ASP A 161 7.37 25.50 -4.89
C ASP A 161 7.90 24.54 -5.98
N THR A 162 8.05 23.26 -5.63
CA THR A 162 8.51 22.24 -6.58
C THR A 162 7.47 22.00 -7.68
N VAL A 163 6.21 21.88 -7.34
CA VAL A 163 5.11 21.71 -8.32
C VAL A 163 4.96 22.94 -9.19
N LYS A 164 5.03 24.14 -8.60
CA LYS A 164 4.98 25.41 -9.32
C LYS A 164 6.08 25.53 -10.37
N ASN A 165 7.29 25.10 -10.02
CA ASN A 165 8.49 25.21 -10.89
C ASN A 165 8.60 24.08 -11.91
N ASN A 166 7.86 22.98 -11.74
CA ASN A 166 7.81 21.83 -12.66
C ASN A 166 6.35 21.49 -13.01
N PRO A 167 5.62 22.37 -13.71
CA PRO A 167 4.19 22.22 -13.93
C PRO A 167 3.89 20.99 -14.80
N ASN A 168 2.99 20.12 -14.33
CA ASN A 168 2.55 18.86 -14.96
C ASN A 168 3.67 17.81 -15.13
N GLU A 169 4.76 17.93 -14.39
CA GLU A 169 5.85 16.96 -14.43
C GLU A 169 5.97 16.16 -13.13
N VAL A 170 5.62 16.77 -11.99
CA VAL A 170 5.80 16.18 -10.66
C VAL A 170 4.66 15.21 -10.33
N GLU A 171 5.03 14.00 -9.96
CA GLU A 171 4.12 13.02 -9.36
C GLU A 171 4.34 12.99 -7.84
N LEU A 172 3.25 13.01 -7.08
CA LEU A 172 3.29 12.85 -5.63
C LEU A 172 3.01 11.38 -5.30
N ILE A 173 3.88 10.76 -4.51
CA ILE A 173 3.69 9.41 -3.99
C ILE A 173 3.46 9.54 -2.48
N VAL A 174 2.21 9.35 -2.06
CA VAL A 174 1.73 9.54 -0.69
C VAL A 174 1.60 8.17 -0.03
N LEU A 175 2.46 7.90 0.93
CA LEU A 175 2.54 6.62 1.63
C LEU A 175 1.95 6.69 3.04
N GLY A 176 1.91 7.89 3.63
CA GLY A 176 1.34 8.16 4.95
C GLY A 176 0.02 8.93 4.91
N PRO A 177 -0.41 9.48 6.05
CA PRO A 177 -1.54 10.40 6.14
C PRO A 177 -1.37 11.59 5.19
N ALA A 178 -2.44 12.05 4.56
CA ALA A 178 -2.38 13.07 3.51
C ALA A 178 -2.22 14.51 4.05
N THR A 179 -1.77 14.71 5.29
CA THR A 179 -1.78 16.02 5.99
C THR A 179 -0.93 17.07 5.27
N ASN A 180 0.29 16.72 4.82
CA ASN A 180 1.14 17.67 4.09
C ASN A 180 0.50 18.05 2.74
N ILE A 181 -0.08 17.07 2.04
CA ILE A 181 -0.74 17.28 0.76
C ILE A 181 -1.98 18.16 0.91
N ALA A 182 -2.80 17.90 1.94
CA ALA A 182 -3.98 18.70 2.23
C ALA A 182 -3.62 20.15 2.55
N LYS A 183 -2.57 20.37 3.37
CA LYS A 183 -2.07 21.73 3.69
C LYS A 183 -1.54 22.43 2.43
N ALA A 184 -0.85 21.72 1.54
CA ALA A 184 -0.38 22.29 0.26
C ALA A 184 -1.55 22.69 -0.64
N ILE A 185 -2.58 21.84 -0.76
CA ILE A 185 -3.80 22.10 -1.52
C ILE A 185 -4.53 23.33 -0.95
N GLN A 186 -4.69 23.40 0.37
CA GLN A 186 -5.35 24.54 1.02
C GLN A 186 -4.57 25.85 0.86
N LYS A 187 -3.23 25.80 0.97
CA LYS A 187 -2.35 26.98 0.92
C LYS A 187 -2.20 27.53 -0.49
N ALA A 188 -2.14 26.66 -1.51
CA ALA A 188 -1.86 27.07 -2.89
C ALA A 188 -2.65 26.22 -3.91
N PRO A 189 -4.00 26.29 -3.94
CA PRO A 189 -4.83 25.41 -4.74
C PRO A 189 -4.54 25.54 -6.25
N GLU A 190 -4.21 26.72 -6.76
CA GLU A 190 -3.94 26.92 -8.18
C GLU A 190 -2.58 26.35 -8.62
N GLU A 191 -1.58 26.40 -7.75
CA GLU A 191 -0.28 25.76 -8.00
C GLU A 191 -0.41 24.25 -7.96
N MET A 192 -1.15 23.72 -6.98
CA MET A 192 -1.33 22.28 -6.83
C MET A 192 -2.11 21.64 -8.00
N LYS A 193 -2.93 22.38 -8.73
CA LYS A 193 -3.55 21.90 -10.01
C LYS A 193 -2.51 21.51 -11.08
N LYS A 194 -1.25 21.89 -10.92
CA LYS A 194 -0.16 21.54 -11.82
C LYS A 194 0.52 20.21 -11.47
N VAL A 195 0.07 19.52 -10.42
CA VAL A 195 0.51 18.15 -10.11
C VAL A 195 0.15 17.22 -11.27
N LYS A 196 1.12 16.45 -11.75
CA LYS A 196 0.89 15.48 -12.83
C LYS A 196 -0.06 14.36 -12.38
N ARG A 197 0.14 13.83 -11.16
CA ARG A 197 -0.65 12.77 -10.54
C ARG A 197 -0.30 12.61 -9.07
N ILE A 198 -1.24 12.12 -8.29
CA ILE A 198 -1.03 11.61 -6.95
C ILE A 198 -1.20 10.09 -6.99
N TRP A 199 -0.24 9.35 -6.44
CA TRP A 199 -0.34 7.94 -6.09
C TRP A 199 -0.49 7.87 -4.58
N SER A 200 -1.52 7.22 -4.07
CA SER A 200 -1.78 7.17 -2.64
C SER A 200 -1.93 5.72 -2.18
N MET A 201 -1.06 5.30 -1.24
CA MET A 201 -1.36 4.16 -0.39
C MET A 201 -2.34 4.63 0.68
N GLY A 202 -3.53 4.05 0.71
CA GLY A 202 -4.55 4.40 1.68
C GLY A 202 -5.91 3.86 1.29
N THR A 203 -6.84 3.95 2.21
CA THR A 203 -8.19 3.40 2.14
C THR A 203 -8.25 1.88 2.32
N ALA A 204 -9.41 1.40 2.76
CA ALA A 204 -9.67 -0.05 2.78
C ALA A 204 -9.85 -0.64 1.37
N GLY A 205 -9.95 0.23 0.33
CA GLY A 205 -10.32 -0.21 -1.01
C GLY A 205 -11.75 -0.74 -1.04
N LEU A 206 -11.90 -1.94 -1.56
CA LEU A 206 -13.19 -2.68 -1.57
C LEU A 206 -13.24 -3.77 -0.48
N GLY A 207 -12.22 -3.84 0.38
CA GLY A 207 -12.07 -4.80 1.46
C GLY A 207 -12.33 -4.21 2.85
N PRO A 208 -12.01 -4.95 3.91
CA PRO A 208 -12.04 -4.44 5.28
C PRO A 208 -10.86 -3.51 5.56
N GLY A 209 -11.01 -2.65 6.57
CA GLY A 209 -9.93 -1.83 7.10
C GLY A 209 -9.04 -2.58 8.09
N ASN A 210 -7.98 -1.89 8.56
CA ASN A 210 -7.04 -2.37 9.59
C ASN A 210 -7.05 -1.50 10.85
N ALA A 211 -7.44 -0.23 10.76
CA ALA A 211 -7.61 0.66 11.92
C ALA A 211 -9.02 0.55 12.51
N SER A 212 -10.03 0.30 11.69
CA SER A 212 -11.39 -0.07 12.06
C SER A 212 -11.93 -1.05 11.00
N PRO A 213 -13.13 -1.65 11.18
CA PRO A 213 -13.70 -2.53 10.16
C PRO A 213 -13.82 -1.92 8.78
N VAL A 214 -13.84 -0.59 8.66
CA VAL A 214 -14.07 0.14 7.40
C VAL A 214 -12.96 1.14 7.05
N ALA A 215 -11.99 1.36 7.94
CA ALA A 215 -10.95 2.36 7.77
C ALA A 215 -9.56 1.74 7.73
N GLU A 216 -8.77 2.16 6.77
CA GLU A 216 -7.33 1.91 6.70
C GLU A 216 -6.59 3.01 7.51
N PHE A 217 -5.40 2.68 8.02
CA PHE A 217 -4.69 3.49 9.02
C PHE A 217 -4.34 4.90 8.54
N ASN A 218 -3.84 5.09 7.31
CA ASN A 218 -3.45 6.40 6.79
C ASN A 218 -4.64 7.36 6.72
N VAL A 219 -5.79 6.84 6.27
CA VAL A 219 -7.05 7.62 6.27
C VAL A 219 -7.56 7.83 7.69
N TYR A 220 -7.47 6.81 8.56
CA TYR A 220 -7.90 6.90 9.95
C TYR A 220 -7.05 7.90 10.74
N ALA A 221 -5.77 8.02 10.42
CA ALA A 221 -4.85 8.94 11.07
C ALA A 221 -5.25 10.41 10.82
N ASP A 222 -5.67 10.76 9.59
CA ASP A 222 -6.16 12.12 9.26
C ASP A 222 -7.23 12.08 8.17
N ALA A 223 -8.46 11.73 8.54
CA ALA A 223 -9.60 11.64 7.62
C ALA A 223 -9.93 12.99 6.97
N ALA A 224 -9.74 14.08 7.70
CA ALA A 224 -9.98 15.43 7.18
C ALA A 224 -8.99 15.80 6.06
N ALA A 225 -7.72 15.47 6.24
CA ALA A 225 -6.70 15.66 5.20
C ALA A 225 -6.96 14.80 3.98
N TYR A 226 -7.30 13.54 4.19
CA TYR A 226 -7.61 12.62 3.09
C TYR A 226 -8.83 13.09 2.29
N LYS A 227 -9.87 13.57 2.97
CA LYS A 227 -11.04 14.19 2.33
C LYS A 227 -10.65 15.39 1.47
N ILE A 228 -9.82 16.29 1.96
CA ILE A 228 -9.35 17.48 1.21
C ILE A 228 -8.60 17.03 -0.05
N MET A 229 -7.74 16.03 0.04
CA MET A 229 -7.02 15.49 -1.10
C MET A 229 -7.99 14.91 -2.16
N LEU A 230 -8.97 14.09 -1.74
CA LEU A 230 -9.95 13.50 -2.65
C LEU A 230 -10.86 14.56 -3.31
N ASP A 231 -11.29 15.57 -2.56
CA ASP A 231 -12.18 16.63 -3.04
C ASP A 231 -11.44 17.68 -3.91
N SER A 232 -10.12 17.63 -4.00
CA SER A 232 -9.29 18.63 -4.70
C SER A 232 -9.49 18.69 -6.20
N GLY A 233 -10.02 17.63 -6.81
CA GLY A 233 -10.13 17.49 -8.26
C GLY A 233 -8.81 17.12 -8.96
N LEU A 234 -7.73 16.89 -8.22
CA LEU A 234 -6.46 16.42 -8.75
C LEU A 234 -6.58 14.97 -9.26
N PRO A 235 -5.76 14.54 -10.23
CA PRO A 235 -5.76 13.15 -10.68
C PRO A 235 -5.11 12.24 -9.63
N ILE A 236 -5.90 11.40 -8.98
CA ILE A 236 -5.47 10.52 -7.90
C ILE A 236 -5.58 9.06 -8.33
N THR A 237 -4.55 8.27 -8.06
CA THR A 237 -4.59 6.81 -8.14
C THR A 237 -4.43 6.24 -6.74
N VAL A 238 -5.42 5.49 -6.29
CA VAL A 238 -5.48 4.89 -4.96
C VAL A 238 -5.12 3.41 -5.04
N ILE A 239 -4.21 2.99 -4.18
CA ILE A 239 -3.86 1.61 -3.90
C ILE A 239 -4.40 1.30 -2.50
N GLY A 240 -5.51 0.56 -2.45
CA GLY A 240 -6.19 0.21 -1.19
C GLY A 240 -5.50 -0.92 -0.44
N LEU A 241 -5.82 -1.04 0.83
CA LEU A 241 -5.37 -2.13 1.69
C LEU A 241 -5.75 -3.51 1.14
N ASP A 242 -6.90 -3.60 0.46
CA ASP A 242 -7.37 -4.83 -0.21
C ASP A 242 -6.40 -5.32 -1.30
N MET A 243 -5.64 -4.41 -1.93
CA MET A 243 -4.58 -4.80 -2.87
C MET A 243 -3.35 -5.35 -2.13
N CYS A 244 -3.10 -4.88 -0.91
CA CYS A 244 -2.00 -5.35 -0.08
C CYS A 244 -2.27 -6.76 0.45
N ASP A 245 -3.52 -7.05 0.82
CA ASP A 245 -3.92 -8.37 1.26
C ASP A 245 -3.83 -9.39 0.11
N GLY A 246 -2.97 -10.39 0.29
CA GLY A 246 -2.70 -11.42 -0.71
C GLY A 246 -1.70 -11.04 -1.82
N ALA A 247 -1.37 -9.75 -2.02
CA ALA A 247 -0.39 -9.34 -3.02
C ALA A 247 0.93 -8.84 -2.41
N ALA A 248 0.87 -8.00 -1.39
CA ALA A 248 2.06 -7.44 -0.74
C ALA A 248 2.53 -8.26 0.47
N GLN A 249 2.20 -9.52 0.52
CA GLN A 249 2.53 -10.41 1.63
C GLN A 249 3.88 -11.09 1.43
N TRP A 250 4.72 -11.04 2.46
CA TRP A 250 5.99 -11.74 2.51
C TRP A 250 5.97 -12.86 3.54
N THR A 251 6.47 -14.03 3.15
CA THR A 251 6.70 -15.17 4.03
C THR A 251 8.02 -15.02 4.78
N ASP A 252 8.22 -15.77 5.86
CA ASP A 252 9.50 -15.83 6.57
C ASP A 252 10.65 -16.20 5.63
N ALA A 253 10.46 -17.16 4.74
CA ALA A 253 11.47 -17.57 3.76
C ALA A 253 11.85 -16.45 2.78
N GLN A 254 10.91 -15.58 2.42
CA GLN A 254 11.17 -14.41 1.57
C GLN A 254 11.94 -13.33 2.34
N ILE A 255 11.63 -13.13 3.63
CA ILE A 255 12.39 -12.20 4.49
C ILE A 255 13.82 -12.70 4.69
N GLU A 256 14.04 -14.01 4.83
CA GLU A 256 15.38 -14.61 4.89
C GLU A 256 16.16 -14.39 3.57
N GLN A 257 15.49 -14.43 2.42
CA GLN A 257 16.12 -14.08 1.14
C GLN A 257 16.55 -12.62 1.08
N LEU A 258 15.75 -11.69 1.62
CA LEU A 258 16.14 -10.28 1.76
C LEU A 258 17.35 -10.12 2.67
N GLU A 259 17.36 -10.79 3.81
CA GLU A 259 18.47 -10.71 4.76
C GLU A 259 19.78 -11.22 4.14
N ALA A 260 19.73 -12.25 3.30
CA ALA A 260 20.88 -12.82 2.60
C ALA A 260 21.52 -11.87 1.56
N LEU A 261 20.81 -10.82 1.10
CA LEU A 261 21.37 -9.83 0.19
C LEU A 261 22.40 -8.91 0.83
N ASN A 262 22.48 -8.85 2.17
CA ASN A 262 23.22 -7.81 2.89
C ASN A 262 22.77 -6.37 2.57
N GLY A 263 23.42 -5.36 3.11
CA GLY A 263 23.12 -3.95 2.81
C GLY A 263 21.62 -3.63 2.94
N THR A 264 21.01 -3.15 1.86
CA THR A 264 19.60 -2.75 1.79
C THR A 264 18.64 -3.89 2.13
N GLY A 265 18.90 -5.08 1.62
CA GLY A 265 18.05 -6.26 1.89
C GLY A 265 18.05 -6.65 3.37
N SER A 266 19.24 -6.72 3.98
CA SER A 266 19.38 -7.04 5.42
C SER A 266 18.74 -5.96 6.31
N PHE A 267 18.86 -4.68 5.92
CA PHE A 267 18.20 -3.58 6.64
C PHE A 267 16.68 -3.76 6.62
N VAL A 268 16.08 -3.97 5.43
CA VAL A 268 14.64 -4.19 5.27
C VAL A 268 14.19 -5.43 6.06
N ALA A 269 14.88 -6.56 5.94
CA ALA A 269 14.51 -7.78 6.66
C ALA A 269 14.47 -7.59 8.19
N LYS A 270 15.44 -6.87 8.74
CA LYS A 270 15.53 -6.59 10.18
C LYS A 270 14.49 -5.57 10.64
N SER A 271 14.23 -4.53 9.83
CA SER A 271 13.21 -3.52 10.16
C SER A 271 11.80 -4.12 10.26
N PHE A 272 11.55 -5.24 9.58
CA PHE A 272 10.28 -5.97 9.66
C PHE A 272 10.14 -6.87 10.90
N GLY A 273 11.10 -6.88 11.83
CA GLY A 273 11.07 -7.75 13.00
C GLY A 273 9.79 -7.62 13.83
N LYS A 274 9.42 -6.41 14.23
CA LYS A 274 8.19 -6.14 15.01
C LYS A 274 6.91 -6.38 14.23
N ILE A 275 6.89 -6.05 12.94
CA ILE A 275 5.77 -6.37 12.07
C ILE A 275 5.52 -7.88 12.04
N ARG A 276 6.58 -8.69 11.92
CA ARG A 276 6.47 -10.17 11.96
C ARG A 276 5.90 -10.66 13.30
N GLU A 277 6.39 -10.12 14.43
CA GLU A 277 5.87 -10.46 15.76
C GLU A 277 4.39 -10.12 15.86
N PHE A 278 3.99 -8.93 15.41
CA PHE A 278 2.59 -8.47 15.42
C PHE A 278 1.69 -9.38 14.58
N TYR A 279 2.06 -9.67 13.34
CA TYR A 279 1.26 -10.50 12.45
C TYR A 279 1.13 -11.94 12.97
N LYS A 280 2.21 -12.53 13.48
CA LYS A 280 2.20 -13.87 14.11
C LYS A 280 1.30 -13.91 15.35
N ALA A 281 1.35 -12.90 16.20
CA ALA A 281 0.48 -12.80 17.37
C ALA A 281 -1.01 -12.71 16.98
N ASN A 282 -1.32 -12.23 15.77
CA ASN A 282 -2.67 -12.15 15.21
C ASN A 282 -3.01 -13.32 14.26
N GLY A 283 -2.19 -14.38 14.25
CA GLY A 283 -2.49 -15.62 13.51
C GLY A 283 -2.15 -15.60 12.02
N SER A 284 -1.35 -14.64 11.56
CA SER A 284 -0.86 -14.59 10.18
C SER A 284 0.54 -15.18 10.04
N GLU A 285 0.76 -16.01 9.02
CA GLU A 285 2.06 -16.56 8.65
C GLU A 285 2.86 -15.64 7.71
N THR A 286 2.29 -14.52 7.30
CA THR A 286 2.89 -13.54 6.39
C THR A 286 2.79 -12.14 6.95
N VAL A 287 3.62 -11.22 6.45
CA VAL A 287 3.57 -9.79 6.77
C VAL A 287 3.25 -8.97 5.52
N MET A 288 2.49 -7.90 5.67
CA MET A 288 2.21 -6.99 4.57
C MET A 288 3.30 -5.91 4.45
N ASN A 289 3.59 -5.52 3.20
CA ASN A 289 4.45 -4.40 2.85
C ASN A 289 3.70 -3.51 1.85
N CYS A 290 2.78 -2.71 2.36
CA CYS A 290 1.81 -1.95 1.56
C CYS A 290 2.46 -0.84 0.74
N ASP A 291 3.41 -0.13 1.32
CA ASP A 291 4.03 1.03 0.69
C ASP A 291 4.92 0.65 -0.49
N SER A 292 5.66 -0.45 -0.37
CA SER A 292 6.40 -0.97 -1.52
C SER A 292 5.49 -1.43 -2.65
N LEU A 293 4.29 -1.97 -2.34
CA LEU A 293 3.29 -2.28 -3.37
C LEU A 293 2.80 -1.01 -4.07
N ALA A 294 2.46 0.03 -3.30
CA ALA A 294 2.03 1.31 -3.86
C ALA A 294 3.13 1.95 -4.71
N MET A 295 4.37 1.91 -4.22
CA MET A 295 5.55 2.37 -4.98
C MET A 295 5.73 1.58 -6.28
N MET A 296 5.55 0.25 -6.26
CA MET A 296 5.59 -0.57 -7.49
C MET A 296 4.47 -0.23 -8.45
N CYS A 297 3.23 -0.05 -7.97
CA CYS A 297 2.12 0.40 -8.81
C CYS A 297 2.46 1.73 -9.50
N ALA A 298 3.12 2.64 -8.80
CA ALA A 298 3.55 3.90 -9.36
C ALA A 298 4.66 3.73 -10.40
N LEU A 299 5.72 2.98 -10.10
CA LEU A 299 6.96 2.97 -10.88
C LEU A 299 7.04 1.88 -11.96
N TYR A 300 6.21 0.85 -11.88
CA TYR A 300 6.23 -0.31 -12.78
C TYR A 300 4.89 -0.46 -13.51
N PRO A 301 4.72 0.13 -14.71
CA PRO A 301 3.41 0.19 -15.40
C PRO A 301 2.74 -1.17 -15.62
N GLY A 302 3.53 -2.23 -15.83
CA GLY A 302 3.02 -3.59 -16.01
C GLY A 302 2.59 -4.28 -14.70
N PHE A 303 2.71 -3.60 -13.56
CA PHE A 303 2.36 -4.15 -12.26
C PHE A 303 0.86 -4.03 -11.97
N VAL A 304 0.24 -2.93 -12.37
CA VAL A 304 -1.21 -2.71 -12.28
C VAL A 304 -1.90 -3.44 -13.44
N LYS A 305 -2.80 -4.39 -13.11
CA LYS A 305 -3.55 -5.18 -14.11
C LYS A 305 -4.93 -4.60 -14.40
N SER A 306 -5.59 -4.05 -13.39
CA SER A 306 -6.95 -3.53 -13.52
C SER A 306 -7.18 -2.31 -12.64
N THR A 307 -7.96 -1.38 -13.15
CA THR A 307 -8.37 -0.15 -12.45
C THR A 307 -9.83 0.19 -12.72
N VAL A 308 -10.42 0.98 -11.86
CA VAL A 308 -11.77 1.53 -12.02
C VAL A 308 -11.74 3.03 -11.79
N ASN A 309 -12.30 3.80 -12.73
CA ASN A 309 -12.54 5.22 -12.53
C ASN A 309 -13.65 5.42 -11.51
N THR A 310 -13.41 6.29 -10.55
CA THR A 310 -14.34 6.55 -9.45
C THR A 310 -14.38 8.03 -9.09
N HIS A 311 -15.47 8.44 -8.45
CA HIS A 311 -15.47 9.51 -7.48
C HIS A 311 -15.29 8.88 -6.11
N ALA A 312 -14.38 9.40 -5.31
CA ALA A 312 -14.13 8.91 -3.95
C ALA A 312 -14.53 9.96 -2.92
N SER A 313 -15.19 9.54 -1.85
CA SER A 313 -15.64 10.40 -0.75
C SER A 313 -15.23 9.81 0.59
N CYS A 314 -14.54 10.59 1.42
CA CYS A 314 -14.12 10.19 2.77
C CYS A 314 -15.11 10.70 3.80
N LEU A 315 -15.55 9.84 4.71
CA LEU A 315 -16.41 10.18 5.83
C LEU A 315 -15.58 10.69 7.02
N THR A 316 -15.87 11.89 7.48
CA THR A 316 -15.13 12.56 8.57
C THR A 316 -15.97 12.73 9.85
N GLU A 317 -17.24 12.37 9.81
CA GLU A 317 -18.11 12.41 10.98
C GLU A 317 -17.76 11.28 11.95
N GLU A 318 -17.72 11.60 13.25
CA GLU A 318 -17.49 10.61 14.30
C GLU A 318 -18.54 9.49 14.25
N GLY A 319 -18.13 8.25 14.47
CA GLY A 319 -19.01 7.10 14.47
C GLY A 319 -18.35 5.85 13.88
N GLU A 320 -19.15 4.79 13.69
CA GLU A 320 -18.65 3.50 13.20
C GLU A 320 -18.08 3.55 11.77
N ALA A 321 -18.51 4.54 10.99
CA ALA A 321 -18.03 4.76 9.60
C ALA A 321 -16.96 5.86 9.48
N TYR A 322 -16.43 6.37 10.60
CA TYR A 322 -15.35 7.36 10.56
C TYR A 322 -14.17 6.86 9.71
N SER A 323 -13.69 7.71 8.82
CA SER A 323 -12.58 7.44 7.87
C SER A 323 -12.88 6.40 6.79
N GLN A 324 -14.12 5.94 6.64
CA GLN A 324 -14.51 5.12 5.49
C GLN A 324 -14.41 5.95 4.20
N VAL A 325 -13.80 5.37 3.17
CA VAL A 325 -13.82 5.95 1.82
C VAL A 325 -14.81 5.17 0.95
N ILE A 326 -15.76 5.90 0.38
CA ILE A 326 -16.79 5.37 -0.51
C ILE A 326 -16.37 5.66 -1.95
N PHE A 327 -16.36 4.63 -2.80
CA PHE A 327 -16.04 4.73 -4.21
C PHE A 327 -17.30 4.64 -5.07
N TYR A 328 -17.61 5.72 -5.77
CA TYR A 328 -18.72 5.79 -6.72
C TYR A 328 -18.17 5.49 -8.12
N LYS A 329 -18.46 4.29 -8.60
CA LYS A 329 -17.93 3.81 -9.89
C LYS A 329 -18.52 4.56 -11.06
N GLU A 330 -17.70 4.99 -12.00
CA GLU A 330 -18.12 5.61 -13.26
C GLU A 330 -19.07 4.66 -14.04
N GLY A 331 -20.12 5.24 -14.61
CA GLY A 331 -21.13 4.50 -15.39
C GLY A 331 -22.21 3.78 -14.55
N PHE A 332 -22.15 3.89 -13.20
CA PHE A 332 -23.22 3.42 -12.31
C PHE A 332 -24.12 4.58 -11.89
N THR A 333 -25.44 4.34 -11.87
CA THR A 333 -26.42 5.25 -11.31
C THR A 333 -26.88 4.76 -9.95
N TYR A 334 -26.90 5.65 -8.97
CA TYR A 334 -27.29 5.36 -7.59
C TYR A 334 -28.63 6.05 -7.32
N ASP A 335 -29.68 5.31 -6.99
CA ASP A 335 -31.05 5.83 -6.90
C ASP A 335 -31.26 6.86 -5.78
N VAL A 336 -30.43 6.83 -4.74
CA VAL A 336 -30.61 7.65 -3.51
C VAL A 336 -29.56 8.77 -3.36
N VAL A 337 -28.65 8.91 -4.31
CA VAL A 337 -27.61 9.96 -4.32
C VAL A 337 -27.59 10.68 -5.65
N LYS A 338 -27.15 11.95 -5.64
CA LYS A 338 -26.87 12.66 -6.89
C LYS A 338 -25.75 11.97 -7.64
N ASN A 339 -25.86 11.93 -8.97
CA ASN A 339 -24.90 11.26 -9.85
C ASN A 339 -24.13 12.27 -10.72
N ASP A 340 -23.88 13.48 -10.22
CA ASP A 340 -23.14 14.56 -10.86
C ASP A 340 -21.68 14.64 -10.39
N PHE A 341 -21.02 13.49 -10.29
CA PHE A 341 -19.66 13.37 -9.77
C PHE A 341 -18.59 13.72 -10.82
N ALA A 342 -17.51 14.35 -10.36
CA ALA A 342 -16.24 14.38 -11.08
C ALA A 342 -15.47 13.10 -10.77
N TYR A 343 -15.18 12.27 -11.79
CA TYR A 343 -14.44 11.00 -11.65
C TYR A 343 -12.95 11.26 -11.80
N ASN A 344 -12.34 11.80 -10.77
CA ASN A 344 -10.91 12.15 -10.72
C ASN A 344 -10.03 11.12 -10.00
N THR A 345 -10.65 10.09 -9.43
CA THR A 345 -9.95 9.05 -8.67
C THR A 345 -9.98 7.73 -9.42
N VAL A 346 -8.80 7.14 -9.58
CA VAL A 346 -8.62 5.80 -10.15
C VAL A 346 -8.32 4.84 -9.01
N LEU A 347 -9.18 3.85 -8.79
CA LEU A 347 -8.95 2.79 -7.82
C LEU A 347 -8.27 1.61 -8.52
N VAL A 348 -7.11 1.17 -8.01
CA VAL A 348 -6.46 -0.08 -8.44
C VAL A 348 -7.27 -1.25 -7.87
N THR A 349 -7.65 -2.20 -8.73
CA THR A 349 -8.50 -3.35 -8.37
C THR A 349 -7.85 -4.69 -8.63
N GLU A 350 -6.70 -4.71 -9.32
CA GLU A 350 -5.91 -5.91 -9.53
C GLU A 350 -4.44 -5.56 -9.80
N VAL A 351 -3.53 -6.31 -9.19
CA VAL A 351 -2.09 -6.18 -9.36
C VAL A 351 -1.44 -7.53 -9.72
N ASN A 352 -0.20 -7.50 -10.21
CA ASN A 352 0.57 -8.70 -10.53
C ASN A 352 1.22 -9.29 -9.25
N LYS A 353 0.40 -9.91 -8.40
CA LYS A 353 0.83 -10.45 -7.11
C LYS A 353 1.98 -11.47 -7.23
N ASP A 354 1.97 -12.29 -8.27
CA ASP A 354 2.96 -13.37 -8.45
C ASP A 354 4.36 -12.81 -8.77
N ALA A 355 4.44 -11.60 -9.30
CA ALA A 355 5.69 -10.91 -9.59
C ALA A 355 6.18 -10.02 -8.46
N TYR A 356 5.37 -9.74 -7.43
CA TYR A 356 5.65 -8.70 -6.43
C TYR A 356 7.00 -8.90 -5.73
N PHE A 357 7.15 -10.00 -5.00
CA PHE A 357 8.36 -10.23 -4.21
C PHE A 357 9.62 -10.28 -5.08
N ASN A 358 9.58 -11.03 -6.18
CA ASN A 358 10.75 -11.18 -7.06
C ASN A 358 11.15 -9.85 -7.70
N THR A 359 10.16 -9.03 -8.11
CA THR A 359 10.43 -7.69 -8.65
C THR A 359 11.06 -6.80 -7.59
N TYR A 360 10.52 -6.83 -6.37
CA TYR A 360 11.08 -6.08 -5.24
C TYR A 360 12.51 -6.49 -4.94
N LEU A 361 12.76 -7.79 -4.80
CA LEU A 361 14.08 -8.36 -4.51
C LEU A 361 15.14 -7.95 -5.55
N GLU A 362 14.78 -7.96 -6.83
CA GLU A 362 15.68 -7.50 -7.90
C GLU A 362 15.88 -5.98 -7.88
N ALA A 363 14.86 -5.23 -7.57
CA ALA A 363 14.87 -3.77 -7.62
C ALA A 363 15.75 -3.13 -6.54
N ILE A 364 15.95 -3.79 -5.39
CA ILE A 364 16.73 -3.25 -4.26
C ILE A 364 18.18 -3.74 -4.22
N LYS A 365 18.59 -4.59 -5.14
CA LYS A 365 20.00 -5.00 -5.32
C LYS A 365 20.81 -3.81 -5.86
#